data_23e91ae1129ecae577fe22811346f20c
#
_entry.id   23e91ae1129ecae577fe22811346f20c
#
_cell.length_a   1.000
_cell.length_b   1.000
_cell.length_c   1.000
_cell.angle_alpha   90.00
_cell.angle_beta   90.00
_cell.angle_gamma   90.00
#
_symmetry.space_group_name_H-M   'P 1'
#
loop_
_entity.id
_entity.type
_entity.pdbx_description
1 polymer ?
#
loop_
_entity_poly.entity_id
_entity_poly.type
_entity_poly.pdbx_seq_one_letter_code
_entity_poly.pdbx_strand_id
1 'polypeptide(L)'
;MIGLRFIGIVCLLVICCCTSARGMEDRPRIIVTTDGEADDRASFVRFLLTSNEFDVEAIVNSSSEFHWVGGKGWNAFHPVEWIAEYIGYYAQVYPNLLKHSKDYPSPDKLLARWKVGNISAVGEYATRTEGARFIADILLDNSDSRPIWLQAWGGCNTIAAALKIIQEDHPERMAEVASRLRLYLI
;
A
#
# COMPACT_ATOMS: atom_id res chain seq x y z
N MET A 1 55.74 20.92 -51.09
CA MET A 1 55.32 21.26 -49.73
C MET A 1 53.83 20.96 -49.63
N ILE A 2 53.45 19.82 -49.04
CA ILE A 2 52.10 19.35 -48.95
C ILE A 2 51.65 19.61 -47.51
N GLY A 3 50.69 20.54 -47.36
CA GLY A 3 50.15 20.90 -46.07
C GLY A 3 49.07 19.90 -45.64
N LEU A 4 49.31 19.19 -44.52
CA LEU A 4 48.40 18.25 -43.91
C LEU A 4 47.41 19.03 -42.98
N ARG A 5 46.11 19.07 -43.37
CA ARG A 5 45.05 19.65 -42.54
C ARG A 5 44.53 18.55 -41.60
N PHE A 6 44.79 18.68 -40.29
CA PHE A 6 44.14 17.89 -39.24
C PHE A 6 42.69 18.35 -39.07
N ILE A 7 41.74 17.49 -39.38
CA ILE A 7 40.34 17.67 -39.04
C ILE A 7 40.14 16.97 -37.71
N GLY A 8 40.01 17.78 -36.65
CA GLY A 8 39.65 17.27 -35.33
C GLY A 8 38.16 16.96 -35.26
N ILE A 9 37.82 15.66 -35.14
CA ILE A 9 36.45 15.22 -34.85
C ILE A 9 36.22 15.32 -33.34
N VAL A 10 35.44 16.32 -32.95
CA VAL A 10 34.95 16.43 -31.54
C VAL A 10 33.72 15.51 -31.44
N CYS A 11 33.90 14.32 -30.87
CA CYS A 11 32.78 13.45 -30.44
C CYS A 11 32.11 14.07 -29.22
N LEU A 12 30.97 14.71 -29.41
CA LEU A 12 30.09 15.13 -28.32
C LEU A 12 29.36 13.89 -27.77
N LEU A 13 29.86 13.32 -26.67
CA LEU A 13 29.14 12.29 -25.93
C LEU A 13 27.94 12.96 -25.19
N VAL A 14 26.78 12.92 -25.83
CA VAL A 14 25.52 13.24 -25.16
C VAL A 14 25.19 12.08 -24.25
N ILE A 15 25.55 12.20 -22.96
CA ILE A 15 25.05 11.29 -21.93
C ILE A 15 23.57 11.63 -21.75
N CYS A 16 22.72 10.92 -22.48
CA CYS A 16 21.28 10.95 -22.24
C CYS A 16 21.04 10.26 -20.89
N CYS A 17 20.94 11.03 -19.81
CA CYS A 17 20.36 10.55 -18.57
C CYS A 17 18.90 10.20 -18.84
N CYS A 18 18.65 8.96 -19.28
CA CYS A 18 17.31 8.40 -19.28
C CYS A 18 16.91 8.19 -17.81
N THR A 19 16.36 9.23 -17.17
CA THR A 19 15.47 9.03 -16.04
C THR A 19 14.22 8.38 -16.63
N SER A 20 14.19 7.05 -16.64
CA SER A 20 12.98 6.31 -16.97
C SER A 20 11.93 6.73 -15.94
N ALA A 21 11.00 7.58 -16.36
CA ALA A 21 9.76 7.73 -15.60
C ALA A 21 9.15 6.32 -15.56
N ARG A 22 9.12 5.70 -14.37
CA ARG A 22 8.40 4.45 -14.17
C ARG A 22 6.96 4.68 -14.61
N GLY A 23 6.53 3.94 -15.64
CA GLY A 23 5.14 3.96 -16.05
C GLY A 23 4.23 3.52 -14.89
N MET A 24 2.98 3.91 -14.89
CA MET A 24 1.98 3.42 -13.90
C MET A 24 1.96 1.89 -13.82
N GLU A 25 2.29 1.20 -14.91
CA GLU A 25 2.34 -0.27 -15.00
C GLU A 25 3.46 -0.90 -14.16
N ASP A 26 4.49 -0.15 -13.76
CA ASP A 26 5.65 -0.66 -13.02
C ASP A 26 5.52 -0.49 -11.50
N ARG A 27 4.51 0.23 -10.99
CA ARG A 27 4.35 0.44 -9.56
C ARG A 27 3.67 -0.75 -8.91
N PRO A 28 4.21 -1.27 -7.78
CA PRO A 28 3.55 -2.33 -7.02
C PRO A 28 2.17 -1.89 -6.51
N ARG A 29 1.15 -2.71 -6.73
CA ARG A 29 -0.16 -2.56 -6.09
C ARG A 29 -0.07 -3.05 -4.65
N ILE A 30 -0.50 -2.24 -3.69
CA ILE A 30 -0.27 -2.54 -2.28
C ILE A 30 -1.53 -2.38 -1.44
N ILE A 31 -1.77 -3.34 -0.58
CA ILE A 31 -2.74 -3.29 0.52
C ILE A 31 -1.96 -3.40 1.82
N VAL A 32 -2.22 -2.50 2.77
CA VAL A 32 -1.61 -2.49 4.08
C VAL A 32 -2.66 -2.74 5.14
N THR A 33 -2.42 -3.68 6.06
CA THR A 33 -3.20 -3.82 7.30
C THR A 33 -2.33 -3.47 8.51
N THR A 34 -2.90 -2.78 9.50
CA THR A 34 -2.19 -2.20 10.64
C THR A 34 -3.04 -2.20 11.90
N ASP A 35 -2.45 -2.44 13.06
CA ASP A 35 -3.11 -2.36 14.36
C ASP A 35 -2.88 -1.02 15.08
N GLY A 36 -2.05 -0.14 14.47
CA GLY A 36 -1.79 1.21 14.98
C GLY A 36 -0.80 1.27 16.13
N GLU A 37 0.02 0.26 16.32
CA GLU A 37 1.14 0.27 17.27
C GLU A 37 2.15 1.39 16.94
N ALA A 38 3.07 1.68 17.84
CA ALA A 38 4.00 2.80 17.68
C ALA A 38 4.90 2.67 16.46
N ASP A 39 5.36 1.47 16.17
CA ASP A 39 6.18 1.17 14.98
C ASP A 39 5.37 1.18 13.69
N ASP A 40 4.09 0.72 13.73
CA ASP A 40 3.14 0.86 12.64
C ASP A 40 2.95 2.33 12.24
N ARG A 41 2.73 3.19 13.24
CA ARG A 41 2.56 4.64 12.99
C ARG A 41 3.83 5.26 12.43
N ALA A 42 4.99 4.86 12.92
CA ALA A 42 6.27 5.31 12.37
C ALA A 42 6.48 4.83 10.92
N SER A 43 6.11 3.58 10.65
CA SER A 43 6.14 2.99 9.30
C SER A 43 5.14 3.66 8.37
N PHE A 44 3.97 4.04 8.89
CA PHE A 44 2.94 4.72 8.10
C PHE A 44 3.38 6.12 7.66
N VAL A 45 4.11 6.87 8.49
CA VAL A 45 4.71 8.15 8.06
C VAL A 45 5.63 7.92 6.85
N ARG A 46 6.51 6.92 6.94
CA ARG A 46 7.41 6.58 5.82
C ARG A 46 6.63 6.16 4.59
N PHE A 47 5.62 5.30 4.76
CA PHE A 47 4.74 4.84 3.69
C PHE A 47 4.07 6.00 2.95
N LEU A 48 3.51 6.98 3.69
CA LEU A 48 2.90 8.18 3.09
C LEU A 48 3.93 9.00 2.29
N LEU A 49 5.15 9.16 2.83
CA LEU A 49 6.20 9.95 2.17
C LEU A 49 6.82 9.26 0.94
N THR A 50 6.59 7.97 0.76
CA THR A 50 7.03 7.18 -0.42
C THR A 50 5.86 6.67 -1.25
N SER A 51 4.65 7.16 -1.00
CA SER A 51 3.42 6.67 -1.66
C SER A 51 3.36 6.91 -3.16
N ASN A 52 4.24 7.75 -3.70
CA ASN A 52 4.45 7.91 -5.15
C ASN A 52 5.05 6.67 -5.83
N GLU A 53 5.66 5.76 -5.06
CA GLU A 53 6.27 4.54 -5.57
C GLU A 53 5.28 3.35 -5.65
N PHE A 54 4.05 3.54 -5.17
CA PHE A 54 3.04 2.47 -5.03
C PHE A 54 1.69 2.88 -5.62
N ASP A 55 0.94 1.89 -6.08
CA ASP A 55 -0.50 2.02 -6.27
C ASP A 55 -1.18 1.53 -4.98
N VAL A 56 -1.54 2.49 -4.12
CA VAL A 56 -2.18 2.21 -2.83
C VAL A 56 -3.62 1.81 -3.05
N GLU A 57 -3.92 0.52 -2.88
CA GLU A 57 -5.25 -0.05 -3.10
C GLU A 57 -6.11 -0.02 -1.84
N ALA A 58 -5.53 -0.31 -0.67
CA ALA A 58 -6.23 -0.20 0.59
C ALA A 58 -5.26 0.05 1.76
N ILE A 59 -5.80 0.74 2.78
CA ILE A 59 -5.21 0.93 4.10
C ILE A 59 -6.27 0.48 5.10
N VAL A 60 -6.01 -0.58 5.88
CA VAL A 60 -7.06 -1.21 6.68
C VAL A 60 -6.62 -1.40 8.12
N ASN A 61 -7.44 -0.92 9.07
CA ASN A 61 -7.24 -1.25 10.47
C ASN A 61 -7.47 -2.76 10.68
N SER A 62 -6.60 -3.40 11.44
CA SER A 62 -6.68 -4.81 11.80
C SER A 62 -6.23 -4.96 13.25
N SER A 63 -6.65 -5.98 13.97
CA SER A 63 -6.06 -6.27 15.27
C SER A 63 -4.82 -7.15 15.13
N SER A 64 -4.02 -7.22 16.21
CA SER A 64 -2.95 -8.19 16.36
C SER A 64 -3.13 -8.97 17.69
N GLU A 65 -2.17 -9.81 18.04
CA GLU A 65 -2.11 -10.43 19.35
C GLU A 65 -1.78 -9.42 20.46
N PHE A 66 -1.23 -8.26 20.08
CA PHE A 66 -0.82 -7.21 21.01
C PHE A 66 -1.88 -6.11 21.16
N HIS A 67 -2.60 -5.76 20.09
CA HIS A 67 -3.56 -4.65 20.08
C HIS A 67 -4.91 -5.04 19.47
N TRP A 68 -5.99 -4.89 20.24
CA TRP A 68 -7.38 -5.13 19.80
C TRP A 68 -8.35 -4.25 20.59
N VAL A 69 -9.54 -4.01 20.05
CA VAL A 69 -10.61 -3.30 20.76
C VAL A 69 -11.05 -4.12 21.97
N GLY A 70 -10.85 -3.59 23.17
CA GLY A 70 -11.06 -4.32 24.43
C GLY A 70 -9.77 -4.76 25.11
N GLY A 71 -8.64 -4.66 24.44
CA GLY A 71 -7.33 -4.72 25.08
C GLY A 71 -7.16 -3.59 26.11
N LYS A 72 -6.33 -3.82 27.14
CA LYS A 72 -6.11 -2.88 28.24
C LYS A 72 -4.64 -2.58 28.42
N GLY A 73 -4.37 -1.40 28.97
CA GLY A 73 -3.00 -0.96 29.19
C GLY A 73 -2.28 -0.78 27.85
N TRP A 74 -1.10 -1.35 27.71
CA TRP A 74 -0.32 -1.26 26.48
C TRP A 74 -0.94 -2.07 25.32
N ASN A 75 -1.83 -3.04 25.60
CA ASN A 75 -2.59 -3.78 24.60
C ASN A 75 -3.83 -3.02 24.09
N ALA A 76 -4.10 -1.82 24.59
CA ALA A 76 -5.24 -1.04 24.14
C ALA A 76 -5.11 -0.70 22.66
N PHE A 77 -6.19 -0.96 21.91
CA PHE A 77 -6.25 -0.59 20.50
C PHE A 77 -6.22 0.93 20.34
N HIS A 78 -5.39 1.42 19.46
CA HIS A 78 -5.38 2.85 19.15
C HIS A 78 -6.66 3.23 18.37
N PRO A 79 -7.27 4.40 18.63
CA PRO A 79 -8.47 4.82 17.88
C PRO A 79 -8.24 4.69 16.37
N VAL A 80 -9.21 4.12 15.66
CA VAL A 80 -9.06 3.83 14.20
C VAL A 80 -8.75 5.08 13.38
N GLU A 81 -9.20 6.24 13.87
CA GLU A 81 -9.08 7.54 13.22
C GLU A 81 -7.63 8.03 13.10
N TRP A 82 -6.67 7.42 13.77
CA TRP A 82 -5.27 7.81 13.67
C TRP A 82 -4.76 7.79 12.21
N ILE A 83 -5.30 6.88 11.38
CA ILE A 83 -4.97 6.83 9.94
C ILE A 83 -5.40 8.13 9.25
N ALA A 84 -6.64 8.58 9.50
CA ALA A 84 -7.15 9.83 8.93
C ALA A 84 -6.36 11.05 9.44
N GLU A 85 -5.96 11.04 10.71
CA GLU A 85 -5.13 12.10 11.29
C GLU A 85 -3.77 12.19 10.57
N TYR A 86 -3.09 11.08 10.36
CA TYR A 86 -1.80 11.04 9.66
C TYR A 86 -1.92 11.41 8.18
N ILE A 87 -3.02 11.02 7.52
CA ILE A 87 -3.32 11.52 6.17
C ILE A 87 -3.57 13.03 6.19
N GLY A 88 -4.15 13.56 7.27
CA GLY A 88 -4.27 15.01 7.50
C GLY A 88 -2.90 15.72 7.62
N TYR A 89 -1.91 15.11 8.29
CA TYR A 89 -0.53 15.63 8.30
C TYR A 89 0.13 15.54 6.92
N TYR A 90 -0.10 14.45 6.21
CA TYR A 90 0.34 14.31 4.82
C TYR A 90 -0.23 15.42 3.93
N ALA A 91 -1.51 15.77 4.09
CA ALA A 91 -2.16 16.85 3.33
C ALA A 91 -1.46 18.20 3.49
N GLN A 92 -0.89 18.48 4.67
CA GLN A 92 -0.16 19.74 4.91
C GLN A 92 1.15 19.81 4.12
N VAL A 93 1.81 18.69 3.88
CA VAL A 93 3.08 18.62 3.13
C VAL A 93 2.89 18.24 1.65
N TYR A 94 1.70 17.78 1.27
CA TYR A 94 1.37 17.33 -0.08
C TYR A 94 1.76 18.33 -1.19
N PRO A 95 1.51 19.66 -1.06
CA PRO A 95 1.95 20.62 -2.08
C PRO A 95 3.46 20.65 -2.29
N ASN A 96 4.26 20.32 -1.26
CA ASN A 96 5.71 20.22 -1.38
C ASN A 96 6.12 18.90 -2.03
N LEU A 97 5.44 17.78 -1.69
CA LEU A 97 5.70 16.48 -2.30
C LEU A 97 5.46 16.53 -3.82
N LEU A 98 4.42 17.22 -4.28
CA LEU A 98 4.14 17.42 -5.70
C LEU A 98 5.23 18.19 -6.48
N LYS A 99 6.15 18.85 -5.80
CA LYS A 99 7.33 19.46 -6.44
C LYS A 99 8.38 18.41 -6.80
N HIS A 100 8.38 17.26 -6.09
CA HIS A 100 9.31 16.15 -6.32
C HIS A 100 8.74 15.13 -7.30
N SER A 101 7.45 14.77 -7.16
CA SER A 101 6.76 13.88 -8.11
C SER A 101 5.29 14.23 -8.21
N LYS A 102 4.72 14.09 -9.40
CA LYS A 102 3.27 14.21 -9.64
C LYS A 102 2.50 12.93 -9.30
N ASP A 103 3.21 11.85 -9.01
CA ASP A 103 2.63 10.53 -8.76
C ASP A 103 2.17 10.34 -7.30
N TYR A 104 2.42 11.31 -6.42
CA TYR A 104 1.87 11.26 -5.06
C TYR A 104 0.34 11.24 -5.09
N PRO A 105 -0.30 10.24 -4.45
CA PRO A 105 -1.75 10.18 -4.37
C PRO A 105 -2.30 11.38 -3.59
N SER A 106 -3.45 11.92 -3.99
CA SER A 106 -4.08 12.98 -3.22
C SER A 106 -4.52 12.47 -1.84
N PRO A 107 -4.56 13.34 -0.81
CA PRO A 107 -5.08 12.97 0.51
C PRO A 107 -6.48 12.36 0.44
N ASP A 108 -7.37 12.89 -0.39
CA ASP A 108 -8.73 12.37 -0.57
C ASP A 108 -8.71 10.95 -1.16
N LYS A 109 -7.79 10.67 -2.11
CA LYS A 109 -7.61 9.31 -2.65
C LYS A 109 -7.17 8.33 -1.55
N LEU A 110 -6.26 8.73 -0.68
CA LEU A 110 -5.81 7.89 0.44
C LEU A 110 -6.93 7.67 1.47
N LEU A 111 -7.70 8.71 1.81
CA LEU A 111 -8.86 8.59 2.70
C LEU A 111 -9.94 7.66 2.14
N ALA A 112 -10.20 7.71 0.83
CA ALA A 112 -11.15 6.81 0.18
C ALA A 112 -10.72 5.33 0.23
N ARG A 113 -9.41 5.07 0.35
CA ARG A 113 -8.80 3.73 0.46
C ARG A 113 -8.72 3.22 1.90
N TRP A 114 -9.01 4.04 2.89
CA TRP A 114 -9.01 3.63 4.28
C TRP A 114 -10.34 2.98 4.68
N LYS A 115 -10.25 1.81 5.35
CA LYS A 115 -11.36 1.04 5.87
C LYS A 115 -11.03 0.43 7.24
N VAL A 116 -12.07 0.17 8.03
CA VAL A 116 -11.95 -0.54 9.30
C VAL A 116 -12.19 -2.04 9.06
N GLY A 117 -11.22 -2.84 9.44
CA GLY A 117 -11.27 -4.30 9.32
C GLY A 117 -11.64 -5.01 10.63
N ASN A 118 -11.07 -6.17 10.85
CA ASN A 118 -11.34 -7.02 12.00
C ASN A 118 -10.46 -6.58 13.19
N ILE A 119 -11.03 -5.82 14.11
CA ILE A 119 -10.32 -5.20 15.24
C ILE A 119 -10.86 -5.60 16.61
N SER A 120 -11.96 -6.39 16.69
CA SER A 120 -12.71 -6.64 17.91
C SER A 120 -12.02 -7.62 18.87
N ALA A 121 -11.22 -8.55 18.35
CA ALA A 121 -10.51 -9.55 19.14
C ALA A 121 -9.24 -10.03 18.43
N VAL A 122 -8.36 -10.65 19.19
CA VAL A 122 -7.15 -11.31 18.67
C VAL A 122 -7.55 -12.43 17.71
N GLY A 123 -6.99 -12.40 16.49
CA GLY A 123 -7.18 -13.46 15.50
C GLY A 123 -8.62 -13.63 15.00
N GLU A 124 -9.51 -12.67 15.27
CA GLU A 124 -10.88 -12.72 14.78
C GLU A 124 -10.91 -12.51 13.26
N TYR A 125 -11.44 -13.47 12.52
CA TYR A 125 -11.52 -13.45 11.04
C TYR A 125 -12.89 -13.94 10.52
N ALA A 126 -13.86 -14.19 11.40
CA ALA A 126 -15.17 -14.69 11.00
C ALA A 126 -16.11 -13.57 10.56
N THR A 127 -15.93 -12.36 11.10
CA THR A 127 -16.77 -11.21 10.78
C THR A 127 -16.40 -10.63 9.42
N ARG A 128 -17.40 -10.48 8.56
CA ARG A 128 -17.25 -9.85 7.24
C ARG A 128 -17.32 -8.33 7.39
N THR A 129 -16.26 -7.73 7.94
CA THR A 129 -16.14 -6.29 8.15
C THR A 129 -16.08 -5.51 6.82
N GLU A 130 -16.24 -4.19 6.86
CA GLU A 130 -16.07 -3.33 5.69
C GLU A 130 -14.68 -3.49 5.08
N GLY A 131 -13.64 -3.50 5.92
CA GLY A 131 -12.26 -3.68 5.45
C GLY A 131 -12.01 -5.05 4.84
N ALA A 132 -12.55 -6.14 5.41
CA ALA A 132 -12.42 -7.47 4.84
C ALA A 132 -13.12 -7.60 3.48
N ARG A 133 -14.34 -7.05 3.34
CA ARG A 133 -15.05 -7.01 2.05
C ARG A 133 -14.29 -6.18 1.02
N PHE A 134 -13.81 -5.01 1.41
CA PHE A 134 -13.05 -4.13 0.52
C PHE A 134 -11.78 -4.80 -0.02
N ILE A 135 -11.04 -5.51 0.84
CA ILE A 135 -9.89 -6.32 0.39
C ILE A 135 -10.35 -7.41 -0.58
N ALA A 136 -11.43 -8.15 -0.26
CA ALA A 136 -11.95 -9.21 -1.12
C ALA A 136 -12.36 -8.67 -2.51
N ASP A 137 -13.04 -7.52 -2.57
CA ASP A 137 -13.45 -6.89 -3.82
C ASP A 137 -12.24 -6.52 -4.69
N ILE A 138 -11.19 -5.93 -4.07
CA ILE A 138 -9.93 -5.61 -4.79
C ILE A 138 -9.26 -6.88 -5.33
N LEU A 139 -9.25 -7.98 -4.55
CA LEU A 139 -8.65 -9.23 -4.97
C LEU A 139 -9.43 -9.94 -6.08
N LEU A 140 -10.74 -9.73 -6.15
CA LEU A 140 -11.62 -10.26 -7.19
C LEU A 140 -11.62 -9.41 -8.47
N ASP A 141 -11.16 -8.15 -8.39
CA ASP A 141 -11.08 -7.28 -9.56
C ASP A 141 -9.96 -7.76 -10.53
N ASN A 142 -10.34 -8.06 -11.76
CA ASN A 142 -9.46 -8.50 -12.84
C ASN A 142 -9.10 -7.40 -13.81
N SER A 143 -9.51 -6.16 -13.58
CA SER A 143 -9.21 -5.02 -14.45
C SER A 143 -7.70 -4.74 -14.55
N ASP A 144 -6.94 -5.16 -13.52
CA ASP A 144 -5.49 -5.05 -13.45
C ASP A 144 -4.87 -6.40 -13.09
N SER A 145 -4.07 -6.95 -14.01
CA SER A 145 -3.44 -8.26 -13.85
C SER A 145 -2.16 -8.27 -13.01
N ARG A 146 -1.66 -7.09 -12.61
CA ARG A 146 -0.45 -6.97 -11.79
C ARG A 146 -0.65 -7.67 -10.44
N PRO A 147 0.41 -8.28 -9.87
CA PRO A 147 0.34 -8.82 -8.52
C PRO A 147 -0.04 -7.78 -7.48
N ILE A 148 -0.75 -8.21 -6.43
CA ILE A 148 -1.12 -7.38 -5.28
C ILE A 148 -0.27 -7.80 -4.08
N TRP A 149 0.44 -6.84 -3.49
CA TRP A 149 1.20 -7.03 -2.27
C TRP A 149 0.31 -6.75 -1.06
N LEU A 150 0.01 -7.78 -0.30
CA LEU A 150 -0.68 -7.69 0.97
C LEU A 150 0.35 -7.64 2.09
N GLN A 151 0.42 -6.51 2.79
CA GLN A 151 1.33 -6.31 3.91
C GLN A 151 0.53 -6.28 5.22
N ALA A 152 0.77 -7.24 6.10
CA ALA A 152 0.31 -7.19 7.48
C ALA A 152 1.43 -6.63 8.35
N TRP A 153 1.23 -5.43 8.86
CA TRP A 153 2.17 -4.81 9.82
C TRP A 153 1.82 -5.18 11.26
N GLY A 154 0.55 -5.47 11.51
CA GLY A 154 0.05 -6.08 12.73
C GLY A 154 -0.49 -7.47 12.43
N GLY A 155 -1.68 -7.82 12.94
CA GLY A 155 -2.28 -9.13 12.67
C GLY A 155 -2.79 -9.31 11.25
N CYS A 156 -2.78 -10.55 10.79
CA CYS A 156 -3.26 -10.93 9.46
C CYS A 156 -4.75 -11.35 9.42
N ASN A 157 -5.49 -11.17 10.51
CA ASN A 157 -6.87 -11.63 10.67
C ASN A 157 -7.84 -11.01 9.66
N THR A 158 -7.72 -9.72 9.33
CA THR A 158 -8.56 -9.08 8.31
C THR A 158 -8.26 -9.62 6.91
N ILE A 159 -6.99 -9.92 6.61
CA ILE A 159 -6.60 -10.58 5.35
C ILE A 159 -7.22 -11.99 5.30
N ALA A 160 -7.13 -12.74 6.39
CA ALA A 160 -7.75 -14.07 6.49
C ALA A 160 -9.27 -14.00 6.32
N ALA A 161 -9.94 -12.99 6.90
CA ALA A 161 -11.37 -12.75 6.71
C ALA A 161 -11.72 -12.47 5.23
N ALA A 162 -10.91 -11.66 4.55
CA ALA A 162 -11.10 -11.37 3.12
C ALA A 162 -10.94 -12.63 2.25
N LEU A 163 -9.91 -13.43 2.49
CA LEU A 163 -9.71 -14.70 1.78
C LEU A 163 -10.82 -15.71 2.07
N LYS A 164 -11.33 -15.73 3.31
CA LYS A 164 -12.48 -16.57 3.68
C LYS A 164 -13.74 -16.13 2.93
N ILE A 165 -14.00 -14.83 2.79
CA ILE A 165 -15.12 -14.31 1.98
C ILE A 165 -15.01 -14.85 0.55
N ILE A 166 -13.84 -14.76 -0.08
CA ILE A 166 -13.63 -15.25 -1.44
C ILE A 166 -13.84 -16.78 -1.50
N GLN A 167 -13.31 -17.52 -0.52
CA GLN A 167 -13.46 -18.97 -0.46
C GLN A 167 -14.93 -19.42 -0.33
N GLU A 168 -15.75 -18.67 0.40
CA GLU A 168 -17.16 -19.00 0.63
C GLU A 168 -18.06 -18.55 -0.52
N ASP A 169 -17.84 -17.36 -1.06
CA ASP A 169 -18.74 -16.74 -2.03
C ASP A 169 -18.28 -16.96 -3.49
N HIS A 170 -16.96 -17.16 -3.72
CA HIS A 170 -16.34 -17.29 -5.04
C HIS A 170 -15.23 -18.36 -5.05
N PRO A 171 -15.53 -19.62 -4.61
CA PRO A 171 -14.51 -20.66 -4.45
C PRO A 171 -13.76 -20.96 -5.76
N GLU A 172 -14.40 -20.80 -6.89
CA GLU A 172 -13.82 -20.98 -8.24
C GLU A 172 -12.71 -19.95 -8.55
N ARG A 173 -12.71 -18.80 -7.86
CA ARG A 173 -11.76 -17.72 -8.07
C ARG A 173 -10.49 -17.84 -7.20
N MET A 174 -10.49 -18.71 -6.20
CA MET A 174 -9.41 -18.81 -5.23
C MET A 174 -8.03 -19.08 -5.86
N ALA A 175 -7.95 -19.97 -6.83
CA ALA A 175 -6.69 -20.29 -7.50
C ALA A 175 -6.13 -19.09 -8.27
N GLU A 176 -7.00 -18.37 -8.94
CA GLU A 176 -6.65 -17.15 -9.67
C GLU A 176 -6.16 -16.05 -8.71
N VAL A 177 -6.93 -15.77 -7.66
CA VAL A 177 -6.55 -14.80 -6.62
C VAL A 177 -5.19 -15.17 -6.02
N ALA A 178 -5.00 -16.42 -5.61
CA ALA A 178 -3.75 -16.90 -5.02
C ALA A 178 -2.54 -16.69 -5.95
N SER A 179 -2.72 -16.86 -7.27
CA SER A 179 -1.64 -16.68 -8.25
C SER A 179 -1.09 -15.24 -8.30
N ARG A 180 -1.94 -14.26 -8.01
CA ARG A 180 -1.62 -12.82 -8.02
C ARG A 180 -1.20 -12.28 -6.66
N LEU A 181 -1.40 -13.04 -5.59
CA LEU A 181 -1.05 -12.59 -4.23
C LEU A 181 0.45 -12.63 -3.97
N ARG A 182 0.92 -11.62 -3.25
CA ARG A 182 2.23 -11.56 -2.62
C ARG A 182 2.02 -11.15 -1.17
N LEU A 183 2.24 -12.08 -0.24
CA LEU A 183 2.04 -11.85 1.18
C LEU A 183 3.36 -11.44 1.84
N TYR A 184 3.33 -10.36 2.61
CA TYR A 184 4.40 -9.95 3.49
C TYR A 184 3.81 -9.78 4.89
N LEU A 185 4.21 -10.64 5.79
CA LEU A 185 3.71 -10.71 7.17
C LEU A 185 4.86 -10.41 8.11
N ILE A 186 4.64 -9.49 9.04
CA ILE A 186 5.59 -9.10 10.07
C ILE A 186 5.17 -9.70 11.40
#